data_a60eff61dbfbf730b70d1cd45acdbf7a
#
_entry.id   a60eff61dbfbf730b70d1cd45acdbf7a
#
_cell.length_a   1.000
_cell.length_b   1.000
_cell.length_c   1.000
_cell.angle_alpha   90.00
_cell.angle_beta   90.00
_cell.angle_gamma   90.00
#
_symmetry.space_group_name_H-M   'P 1'
#
loop_
_entity.id
_entity.type
_entity.pdbx_description
1 polymer ?
#
loop_
_entity_poly.entity_id
_entity_poly.type
_entity_poly.pdbx_seq_one_letter_code
_entity_poly.pdbx_strand_id
1 'polypeptide(L)'
;VNVYNWGEYIDESVLTDFEEATGIKVNYQMYDSNETMYSKVAAGGAEYDVVIPSDYMIARMIEEDMLEPLNFDNIPNFADIDPNLLNPAYDPENLYSVPYMWGLLGVIYNKTMVDEADLGSWDLMWNEKYADDILMFDNSRDAIGIGLKMLGYSYNTTDEAQIKEAVDLLVEQKPLVQAYVMDEVFGKMEGGNAAVGTYYYGDYLTMVENNPDLGFYIPEEGTNTYVDAMCILKGAKNKENAEAFINYMCSTEAGLKNCEEIWYSTPLMSVREELDPEVA
;
A
#
# COMPACT_ATOMS: atom_id res chain seq x y z
N VAL A 1 16.74 11.69 11.00
CA VAL A 1 15.72 11.76 9.97
C VAL A 1 14.36 11.33 10.55
N ASN A 2 13.30 12.06 10.21
CA ASN A 2 11.93 11.77 10.67
C ASN A 2 11.18 11.10 9.51
N VAL A 3 10.77 9.85 9.69
CA VAL A 3 10.10 9.03 8.69
C VAL A 3 8.66 8.78 9.11
N TYR A 4 7.72 8.94 8.19
CA TYR A 4 6.30 8.69 8.39
C TYR A 4 5.81 7.72 7.32
N ASN A 5 5.57 6.47 7.73
CA ASN A 5 5.24 5.34 6.86
C ASN A 5 3.92 4.70 7.27
N TRP A 6 3.47 3.70 6.54
CA TRP A 6 2.34 2.85 6.90
C TRP A 6 2.64 1.96 8.11
N GLY A 7 1.61 1.45 8.77
CA GLY A 7 1.72 0.33 9.69
C GLY A 7 2.12 -0.96 8.96
N GLU A 8 2.76 -1.90 9.67
CA GLU A 8 3.14 -3.23 9.15
C GLU A 8 3.81 -3.21 7.76
N TYR A 9 4.68 -2.23 7.49
CA TYR A 9 5.20 -1.96 6.14
C TYR A 9 6.72 -1.79 6.07
N ILE A 10 7.45 -2.34 7.02
CA ILE A 10 8.92 -2.35 7.09
C ILE A 10 9.40 -3.42 8.07
N ASP A 11 10.52 -4.08 7.78
CA ASP A 11 11.30 -4.77 8.80
C ASP A 11 12.00 -3.72 9.70
N GLU A 12 11.59 -3.60 10.95
CA GLU A 12 12.14 -2.60 11.87
C GLU A 12 13.64 -2.76 12.10
N SER A 13 14.22 -3.94 11.85
CA SER A 13 15.68 -4.13 11.96
C SER A 13 16.45 -3.27 10.96
N VAL A 14 15.84 -2.97 9.79
CA VAL A 14 16.41 -2.09 8.77
C VAL A 14 16.69 -0.68 9.29
N LEU A 15 15.84 -0.18 10.22
CA LEU A 15 16.05 1.12 10.86
C LEU A 15 17.31 1.10 11.73
N THR A 16 17.50 0.02 12.49
CA THR A 16 18.68 -0.16 13.34
C THR A 16 19.95 -0.27 12.50
N ASP A 17 19.90 -1.07 11.42
CA ASP A 17 21.03 -1.27 10.52
C ASP A 17 21.44 0.05 9.84
N PHE A 18 20.44 0.83 9.40
CA PHE A 18 20.69 2.17 8.85
C PHE A 18 21.38 3.08 9.86
N GLU A 19 20.91 3.11 11.11
CA GLU A 19 21.51 3.92 12.18
C GLU A 19 22.96 3.49 12.46
N GLU A 20 23.23 2.17 12.47
CA GLU A 20 24.58 1.63 12.69
C GLU A 20 25.53 1.95 11.52
N ALA A 21 25.03 1.82 10.29
CA ALA A 21 25.84 2.06 9.08
C ALA A 21 26.16 3.54 8.86
N THR A 22 25.26 4.45 9.24
CA THR A 22 25.37 5.87 8.86
C THR A 22 25.62 6.81 10.07
N GLY A 23 25.28 6.39 11.27
CA GLY A 23 25.24 7.24 12.47
C GLY A 23 24.04 8.20 12.49
N ILE A 24 23.14 8.13 11.52
CA ILE A 24 21.93 8.98 11.41
C ILE A 24 20.81 8.32 12.21
N LYS A 25 20.23 9.03 13.19
CA LYS A 25 19.11 8.53 13.97
C LYS A 25 17.80 8.64 13.20
N VAL A 26 16.95 7.59 13.30
CA VAL A 26 15.63 7.53 12.71
C VAL A 26 14.55 7.72 13.78
N ASN A 27 13.68 8.69 13.56
CA ASN A 27 12.44 8.84 14.31
C ASN A 27 11.30 8.36 13.40
N TYR A 28 10.81 7.14 13.66
CA TYR A 28 9.82 6.45 12.81
C TYR A 28 8.44 6.58 13.42
N GLN A 29 7.46 6.95 12.61
CA GLN A 29 6.05 7.02 12.98
C GLN A 29 5.20 6.38 11.87
N MET A 30 4.01 5.90 12.25
CA MET A 30 3.10 5.21 11.35
C MET A 30 1.78 5.96 11.15
N TYR A 31 1.12 5.67 10.02
CA TYR A 31 -0.22 6.15 9.68
C TYR A 31 -1.05 5.02 9.04
N ASP A 32 -2.36 5.16 9.08
CA ASP A 32 -3.31 4.14 8.65
C ASP A 32 -3.82 4.37 7.21
N SER A 33 -3.77 5.61 6.71
CA SER A 33 -4.25 5.95 5.38
C SER A 33 -3.53 7.17 4.79
N ASN A 34 -3.45 7.26 3.46
CA ASN A 34 -2.94 8.44 2.76
C ASN A 34 -3.65 9.72 3.20
N GLU A 35 -4.96 9.66 3.43
CA GLU A 35 -5.78 10.80 3.83
C GLU A 35 -5.41 11.30 5.23
N THR A 36 -5.15 10.39 6.17
CA THR A 36 -4.67 10.71 7.53
C THR A 36 -3.28 11.33 7.47
N MET A 37 -2.36 10.71 6.74
CA MET A 37 -1.00 11.22 6.51
C MET A 37 -1.06 12.63 5.89
N TYR A 38 -1.77 12.77 4.77
CA TYR A 38 -1.92 14.04 4.05
C TYR A 38 -2.48 15.14 4.96
N SER A 39 -3.57 14.86 5.69
CA SER A 39 -4.22 15.83 6.57
C SER A 39 -3.26 16.33 7.65
N LYS A 40 -2.44 15.44 8.22
CA LYS A 40 -1.46 15.77 9.25
C LYS A 40 -0.31 16.62 8.70
N VAL A 41 0.19 16.27 7.51
CA VAL A 41 1.26 17.02 6.83
C VAL A 41 0.76 18.40 6.38
N ALA A 42 -0.43 18.48 5.76
CA ALA A 42 -1.03 19.72 5.27
C ALA A 42 -1.39 20.69 6.41
N ALA A 43 -1.74 20.18 7.59
CA ALA A 43 -2.00 21.02 8.76
C ALA A 43 -0.76 21.79 9.25
N GLY A 44 0.44 21.35 8.85
CA GLY A 44 1.71 21.91 9.29
C GLY A 44 2.05 21.55 10.76
N GLY A 45 3.27 21.88 11.16
CA GLY A 45 3.74 21.61 12.52
C GLY A 45 4.27 20.19 12.78
N ALA A 46 4.08 19.26 11.87
CA ALA A 46 4.75 17.97 11.87
C ALA A 46 6.12 18.10 11.19
N GLU A 47 7.17 17.68 11.88
CA GLU A 47 8.54 17.78 11.36
C GLU A 47 8.97 16.44 10.73
N TYR A 48 8.24 15.98 9.69
CA TYR A 48 8.65 14.81 8.91
C TYR A 48 9.56 15.22 7.77
N ASP A 49 10.53 14.36 7.47
CA ASP A 49 11.44 14.51 6.33
C ASP A 49 11.00 13.60 5.18
N VAL A 50 10.72 12.31 5.47
CA VAL A 50 10.32 11.29 4.51
C VAL A 50 8.88 10.86 4.77
N VAL A 51 8.10 10.73 3.70
CA VAL A 51 6.77 10.10 3.67
C VAL A 51 6.74 9.06 2.55
N ILE A 52 5.89 8.04 2.70
CA ILE A 52 5.80 6.94 1.73
C ILE A 52 4.35 6.78 1.26
N PRO A 53 3.80 7.75 0.51
CA PRO A 53 2.43 7.70 0.01
C PRO A 53 2.27 6.82 -1.23
N SER A 54 1.02 6.47 -1.52
CA SER A 54 0.66 5.82 -2.78
C SER A 54 0.61 6.80 -3.95
N ASP A 55 0.72 6.27 -5.14
CA ASP A 55 0.79 6.97 -6.43
C ASP A 55 -0.20 8.14 -6.60
N TYR A 56 -1.49 7.93 -6.30
CA TYR A 56 -2.51 8.98 -6.43
C TYR A 56 -2.31 10.14 -5.45
N MET A 57 -1.80 9.84 -4.25
CA MET A 57 -1.51 10.85 -3.25
C MET A 57 -0.23 11.61 -3.58
N ILE A 58 0.77 10.92 -4.16
CA ILE A 58 1.99 11.57 -4.68
C ILE A 58 1.61 12.58 -5.77
N ALA A 59 0.76 12.17 -6.73
CA ALA A 59 0.26 13.07 -7.78
C ALA A 59 -0.34 14.35 -7.19
N ARG A 60 -1.20 14.21 -6.19
CA ARG A 60 -1.82 15.34 -5.48
C ARG A 60 -0.80 16.20 -4.75
N MET A 61 0.13 15.59 -4.02
CA MET A 61 1.14 16.32 -3.26
C MET A 61 2.12 17.07 -4.15
N ILE A 62 2.41 16.57 -5.36
CA ILE A 62 3.19 17.28 -6.39
C ILE A 62 2.39 18.51 -6.89
N GLU A 63 1.13 18.33 -7.26
CA GLU A 63 0.26 19.41 -7.74
C GLU A 63 0.11 20.52 -6.71
N GLU A 64 0.05 20.20 -5.43
CA GLU A 64 -0.08 21.13 -4.31
C GLU A 64 1.28 21.68 -3.81
N ASP A 65 2.39 21.37 -4.49
CA ASP A 65 3.75 21.85 -4.16
C ASP A 65 4.17 21.46 -2.72
N MET A 66 3.87 20.24 -2.30
CA MET A 66 4.15 19.72 -0.95
C MET A 66 5.42 18.88 -0.85
N LEU A 67 6.06 18.56 -1.98
CA LEU A 67 7.26 17.72 -2.05
C LEU A 67 8.50 18.50 -2.48
N GLU A 68 9.67 18.07 -2.02
CA GLU A 68 10.98 18.56 -2.46
C GLU A 68 11.50 17.69 -3.62
N PRO A 69 12.07 18.30 -4.68
CA PRO A 69 12.82 17.52 -5.67
C PRO A 69 14.00 16.80 -5.03
N LEU A 70 14.18 15.54 -5.42
CA LEU A 70 15.27 14.69 -4.95
C LEU A 70 16.58 15.02 -5.65
N ASN A 71 17.70 14.87 -4.94
CA ASN A 71 19.03 14.90 -5.52
C ASN A 71 19.52 13.45 -5.72
N PHE A 72 19.38 12.92 -6.92
CA PHE A 72 19.74 11.54 -7.24
C PHE A 72 21.25 11.25 -7.16
N ASP A 73 22.11 12.27 -7.11
CA ASP A 73 23.55 12.08 -6.80
C ASP A 73 23.74 11.53 -5.38
N ASN A 74 22.77 11.77 -4.47
CA ASN A 74 22.75 11.25 -3.11
C ASN A 74 22.01 9.91 -3.00
N ILE A 75 21.39 9.43 -4.09
CA ILE A 75 20.59 8.20 -4.14
C ILE A 75 21.11 7.28 -5.27
N PRO A 76 22.39 6.88 -5.25
CA PRO A 76 22.97 6.07 -6.32
C PRO A 76 22.29 4.70 -6.50
N ASN A 77 21.71 4.13 -5.43
CA ASN A 77 20.99 2.86 -5.51
C ASN A 77 19.67 2.94 -6.31
N PHE A 78 19.19 4.15 -6.64
CA PHE A 78 18.09 4.35 -7.58
C PHE A 78 18.33 3.67 -8.95
N ALA A 79 19.57 3.45 -9.32
CA ALA A 79 19.92 2.75 -10.55
C ALA A 79 19.46 1.27 -10.59
N ASP A 80 19.11 0.69 -9.44
CA ASP A 80 18.60 -0.68 -9.33
C ASP A 80 17.07 -0.80 -9.45
N ILE A 81 16.37 0.32 -9.57
CA ILE A 81 14.90 0.32 -9.75
C ILE A 81 14.54 -0.28 -11.12
N ASP A 82 13.54 -1.17 -11.13
CA ASP A 82 12.98 -1.77 -12.35
C ASP A 82 12.58 -0.65 -13.34
N PRO A 83 13.11 -0.67 -14.59
CA PRO A 83 12.77 0.32 -15.60
C PRO A 83 11.28 0.48 -15.89
N ASN A 84 10.47 -0.56 -15.62
CA ASN A 84 9.02 -0.49 -15.79
C ASN A 84 8.30 0.39 -14.74
N LEU A 85 8.97 0.69 -13.63
CA LEU A 85 8.46 1.55 -12.56
C LEU A 85 9.03 2.98 -12.63
N LEU A 86 9.87 3.27 -13.63
CA LEU A 86 10.41 4.60 -13.84
C LEU A 86 9.48 5.47 -14.69
N ASN A 87 9.58 6.78 -14.47
CA ASN A 87 8.79 7.80 -15.17
C ASN A 87 7.26 7.52 -15.10
N PRO A 88 6.73 7.22 -13.91
CA PRO A 88 5.31 6.93 -13.76
C PRO A 88 4.45 8.17 -14.06
N ALA A 89 3.18 7.94 -14.40
CA ALA A 89 2.28 9.03 -14.77
C ALA A 89 2.11 10.09 -13.66
N TYR A 90 2.30 9.71 -12.40
CA TYR A 90 2.20 10.62 -11.25
C TYR A 90 3.47 11.45 -11.01
N ASP A 91 4.64 11.01 -11.51
CA ASP A 91 5.93 11.72 -11.45
C ASP A 91 6.72 11.47 -12.74
N PRO A 92 6.34 12.06 -13.89
CA PRO A 92 6.83 11.67 -15.21
C PRO A 92 8.34 11.90 -15.45
N GLU A 93 8.96 12.71 -14.63
CA GLU A 93 10.39 13.01 -14.71
C GLU A 93 11.20 12.37 -13.56
N ASN A 94 10.54 11.57 -12.70
CA ASN A 94 11.13 11.01 -11.48
C ASN A 94 11.83 12.07 -10.60
N LEU A 95 11.18 13.23 -10.41
CA LEU A 95 11.80 14.32 -9.66
C LEU A 95 11.58 14.21 -8.15
N TYR A 96 10.46 13.59 -7.72
CA TYR A 96 9.96 13.70 -6.35
C TYR A 96 9.87 12.37 -5.62
N SER A 97 9.94 11.25 -6.32
CA SER A 97 9.62 9.94 -5.75
C SER A 97 10.62 8.85 -6.14
N VAL A 98 10.83 7.92 -5.21
CA VAL A 98 11.57 6.67 -5.44
C VAL A 98 10.64 5.51 -5.09
N PRO A 99 10.29 4.60 -6.00
CA PRO A 99 9.46 3.44 -5.71
C PRO A 99 9.98 2.66 -4.50
N TYR A 100 9.07 2.29 -3.60
CA TYR A 100 9.38 1.54 -2.38
C TYR A 100 8.87 0.10 -2.47
N MET A 101 7.56 -0.05 -2.63
CA MET A 101 6.88 -1.32 -2.84
C MET A 101 5.73 -1.13 -3.83
N TRP A 102 5.28 -2.22 -4.42
CA TRP A 102 4.10 -2.22 -5.28
C TRP A 102 3.30 -3.49 -5.06
N GLY A 103 2.04 -3.45 -5.44
CA GLY A 103 1.18 -4.60 -5.26
C GLY A 103 -0.18 -4.42 -5.90
N LEU A 104 -1.06 -5.33 -5.57
CA LEU A 104 -2.46 -5.33 -5.96
C LEU A 104 -3.34 -5.70 -4.78
N LEU A 105 -4.61 -5.34 -4.87
CA LEU A 105 -5.62 -5.77 -3.92
C LEU A 105 -6.55 -6.82 -4.54
N GLY A 106 -7.19 -7.59 -3.68
CA GLY A 106 -8.14 -8.61 -4.11
C GLY A 106 -9.06 -9.04 -2.99
N VAL A 107 -9.66 -10.20 -3.15
CA VAL A 107 -10.53 -10.79 -2.15
C VAL A 107 -9.79 -11.88 -1.40
N ILE A 108 -9.73 -11.76 -0.08
CA ILE A 108 -9.30 -12.79 0.85
C ILE A 108 -10.56 -13.51 1.35
N TYR A 109 -10.56 -14.83 1.35
CA TYR A 109 -11.70 -15.62 1.82
C TYR A 109 -11.25 -16.80 2.65
N ASN A 110 -12.09 -17.22 3.58
CA ASN A 110 -11.87 -18.43 4.37
C ASN A 110 -12.51 -19.63 3.64
N LYS A 111 -11.68 -20.57 3.18
CA LYS A 111 -12.06 -21.79 2.44
C LYS A 111 -13.05 -22.68 3.19
N THR A 112 -13.10 -22.57 4.52
CA THR A 112 -14.01 -23.35 5.36
C THR A 112 -15.38 -22.69 5.52
N MET A 113 -15.53 -21.41 5.14
CA MET A 113 -16.73 -20.62 5.31
C MET A 113 -17.38 -20.21 3.99
N VAL A 114 -16.59 -20.11 2.91
CA VAL A 114 -17.04 -19.62 1.60
C VAL A 114 -17.14 -20.78 0.61
N ASP A 115 -18.27 -20.86 -0.10
CA ASP A 115 -18.44 -21.84 -1.17
C ASP A 115 -17.64 -21.45 -2.41
N GLU A 116 -16.92 -22.40 -3.01
CA GLU A 116 -16.10 -22.17 -4.23
C GLU A 116 -16.94 -21.61 -5.41
N ALA A 117 -18.22 -21.94 -5.46
CA ALA A 117 -19.12 -21.45 -6.52
C ALA A 117 -19.42 -19.95 -6.45
N ASP A 118 -19.14 -19.31 -5.33
CA ASP A 118 -19.38 -17.89 -5.10
C ASP A 118 -18.12 -17.04 -5.39
N LEU A 119 -16.98 -17.67 -5.72
CA LEU A 119 -15.69 -17.00 -5.94
C LEU A 119 -15.58 -16.43 -7.38
N GLY A 120 -14.67 -15.48 -7.57
CA GLY A 120 -14.23 -14.97 -8.87
C GLY A 120 -14.64 -13.55 -9.19
N SER A 121 -15.63 -13.00 -8.51
CA SER A 121 -16.16 -11.65 -8.73
C SER A 121 -16.13 -10.82 -7.44
N TRP A 122 -16.14 -9.49 -7.58
CA TRP A 122 -16.41 -8.58 -6.46
C TRP A 122 -17.82 -8.77 -5.87
N ASP A 123 -18.76 -9.40 -6.61
CA ASP A 123 -20.13 -9.71 -6.12
C ASP A 123 -20.14 -10.43 -4.78
N LEU A 124 -19.08 -11.19 -4.46
CA LEU A 124 -18.94 -11.87 -3.17
C LEU A 124 -19.04 -10.90 -1.99
N MET A 125 -18.55 -9.66 -2.14
CA MET A 125 -18.59 -8.61 -1.12
C MET A 125 -20.00 -8.04 -0.89
N TRP A 126 -20.97 -8.38 -1.75
CA TRP A 126 -22.39 -8.01 -1.65
C TRP A 126 -23.30 -9.21 -1.44
N ASN A 127 -22.75 -10.41 -1.24
CA ASN A 127 -23.53 -11.62 -1.11
C ASN A 127 -24.15 -11.73 0.31
N GLU A 128 -25.47 -11.62 0.39
CA GLU A 128 -26.24 -11.70 1.66
C GLU A 128 -25.99 -12.99 2.46
N LYS A 129 -25.53 -14.07 1.80
CA LYS A 129 -25.15 -15.33 2.44
C LYS A 129 -24.05 -15.15 3.48
N TYR A 130 -23.18 -14.17 3.30
CA TYR A 130 -22.05 -13.86 4.17
C TYR A 130 -22.26 -12.59 4.98
N ALA A 131 -23.50 -12.13 5.12
CA ALA A 131 -23.83 -10.97 5.94
C ALA A 131 -23.28 -11.11 7.36
N ASP A 132 -22.76 -10.02 7.93
CA ASP A 132 -22.07 -9.96 9.22
C ASP A 132 -20.71 -10.68 9.29
N ASP A 133 -20.24 -11.26 8.16
CA ASP A 133 -18.93 -11.93 8.02
C ASP A 133 -18.08 -11.30 6.91
N ILE A 134 -18.42 -10.11 6.40
CA ILE A 134 -17.71 -9.37 5.36
C ILE A 134 -16.89 -8.24 5.99
N LEU A 135 -15.60 -8.18 5.67
CA LEU A 135 -14.71 -7.06 6.01
C LEU A 135 -14.49 -6.17 4.79
N MET A 136 -14.64 -4.87 4.96
CA MET A 136 -14.43 -3.88 3.91
C MET A 136 -13.35 -2.89 4.32
N PHE A 137 -12.67 -2.27 3.35
CA PHE A 137 -11.68 -1.24 3.62
C PHE A 137 -12.24 -0.04 4.39
N ASP A 138 -11.53 0.38 5.43
CA ASP A 138 -11.65 1.73 6.02
C ASP A 138 -10.69 2.71 5.31
N ASN A 139 -10.70 2.63 4.00
CA ASN A 139 -9.91 3.44 3.07
C ASN A 139 -10.83 3.81 1.91
N SER A 140 -11.14 5.11 1.77
CA SER A 140 -12.12 5.60 0.80
C SER A 140 -11.69 5.35 -0.65
N ARG A 141 -10.39 5.43 -0.95
CA ARG A 141 -9.87 5.21 -2.31
C ARG A 141 -10.17 3.80 -2.78
N ASP A 142 -9.81 2.80 -1.97
CA ASP A 142 -9.97 1.40 -2.36
C ASP A 142 -11.43 0.95 -2.26
N ALA A 143 -12.16 1.36 -1.22
CA ALA A 143 -13.59 1.04 -1.10
C ALA A 143 -14.40 1.56 -2.29
N ILE A 144 -14.23 2.84 -2.67
CA ILE A 144 -14.92 3.43 -3.83
C ILE A 144 -14.44 2.79 -5.12
N GLY A 145 -13.14 2.51 -5.24
CA GLY A 145 -12.55 1.86 -6.41
C GLY A 145 -13.14 0.48 -6.69
N ILE A 146 -13.39 -0.33 -5.65
CA ILE A 146 -14.08 -1.61 -5.76
C ILE A 146 -15.51 -1.41 -6.26
N GLY A 147 -16.26 -0.45 -5.69
CA GLY A 147 -17.59 -0.10 -6.17
C GLY A 147 -17.61 0.33 -7.65
N LEU A 148 -16.60 1.10 -8.09
CA LEU A 148 -16.44 1.49 -9.48
C LEU A 148 -16.19 0.27 -10.39
N LYS A 149 -15.34 -0.68 -9.95
CA LYS A 149 -15.07 -1.91 -10.72
C LYS A 149 -16.32 -2.77 -10.85
N MET A 150 -17.09 -2.92 -9.79
CA MET A 150 -18.39 -3.60 -9.81
C MET A 150 -19.34 -3.03 -10.87
N LEU A 151 -19.33 -1.71 -11.04
CA LEU A 151 -20.15 -1.01 -12.03
C LEU A 151 -19.52 -0.96 -13.44
N GLY A 152 -18.33 -1.55 -13.63
CA GLY A 152 -17.60 -1.56 -14.88
C GLY A 152 -16.92 -0.23 -15.22
N TYR A 153 -16.73 0.64 -14.24
CA TYR A 153 -16.06 1.93 -14.41
C TYR A 153 -14.55 1.84 -14.19
N SER A 154 -13.84 2.88 -14.62
CA SER A 154 -12.41 3.01 -14.32
C SER A 154 -12.20 3.32 -12.84
N TYR A 155 -11.22 2.65 -12.22
CA TYR A 155 -10.76 2.95 -10.86
C TYR A 155 -10.29 4.42 -10.71
N ASN A 156 -9.82 5.01 -11.81
CA ASN A 156 -9.30 6.37 -11.87
C ASN A 156 -10.29 7.37 -12.50
N THR A 157 -11.60 7.05 -12.52
CA THR A 157 -12.59 8.00 -13.03
C THR A 157 -12.62 9.27 -12.18
N THR A 158 -12.84 10.41 -12.86
CA THR A 158 -13.12 11.71 -12.24
C THR A 158 -14.57 12.15 -12.48
N ASP A 159 -15.40 11.28 -13.04
CA ASP A 159 -16.82 11.54 -13.27
C ASP A 159 -17.58 11.41 -11.93
N GLU A 160 -18.10 12.54 -11.46
CA GLU A 160 -18.83 12.61 -10.18
C GLU A 160 -20.08 11.73 -10.17
N ALA A 161 -20.73 11.50 -11.31
CA ALA A 161 -21.91 10.65 -11.39
C ALA A 161 -21.52 9.17 -11.19
N GLN A 162 -20.43 8.71 -11.81
CA GLN A 162 -19.90 7.35 -11.63
C GLN A 162 -19.42 7.13 -10.18
N ILE A 163 -18.72 8.12 -9.60
CA ILE A 163 -18.28 8.06 -8.20
C ILE A 163 -19.50 7.96 -7.27
N LYS A 164 -20.55 8.77 -7.54
CA LYS A 164 -21.77 8.71 -6.74
C LYS A 164 -22.47 7.37 -6.84
N GLU A 165 -22.58 6.76 -8.02
CA GLU A 165 -23.15 5.43 -8.19
C GLU A 165 -22.37 4.37 -7.39
N ALA A 166 -21.03 4.43 -7.39
CA ALA A 166 -20.20 3.54 -6.59
C ALA A 166 -20.43 3.74 -5.08
N VAL A 167 -20.57 4.98 -4.63
CA VAL A 167 -20.89 5.28 -3.22
C VAL A 167 -22.30 4.76 -2.86
N ASP A 168 -23.29 4.95 -3.73
CA ASP A 168 -24.65 4.44 -3.49
C ASP A 168 -24.63 2.89 -3.36
N LEU A 169 -23.83 2.19 -4.20
CA LEU A 169 -23.62 0.73 -4.10
C LEU A 169 -22.97 0.32 -2.77
N LEU A 170 -21.98 1.07 -2.28
CA LEU A 170 -21.37 0.82 -0.98
C LEU A 170 -22.34 1.07 0.18
N VAL A 171 -23.24 2.03 0.05
CA VAL A 171 -24.31 2.27 1.04
C VAL A 171 -25.27 1.07 1.08
N GLU A 172 -25.58 0.44 -0.06
CA GLU A 172 -26.37 -0.80 -0.12
C GLU A 172 -25.64 -1.99 0.52
N GLN A 173 -24.29 -2.07 0.39
CA GLN A 173 -23.47 -3.09 1.02
C GLN A 173 -23.42 -2.98 2.55
N LYS A 174 -23.47 -1.75 3.07
CA LYS A 174 -23.20 -1.45 4.48
C LYS A 174 -23.94 -2.35 5.49
N PRO A 175 -25.20 -2.77 5.30
CA PRO A 175 -25.88 -3.70 6.21
C PRO A 175 -25.27 -5.11 6.27
N LEU A 176 -24.44 -5.50 5.28
CA LEU A 176 -23.79 -6.80 5.19
C LEU A 176 -22.41 -6.82 5.84
N VAL A 177 -21.81 -5.64 6.03
CA VAL A 177 -20.44 -5.48 6.50
C VAL A 177 -20.35 -5.68 7.99
N GLN A 178 -19.49 -6.60 8.43
CA GLN A 178 -19.16 -6.83 9.84
C GLN A 178 -18.36 -5.63 10.39
N ALA A 179 -17.34 -5.21 9.66
CA ALA A 179 -16.46 -4.10 10.04
C ALA A 179 -15.78 -3.47 8.83
N TYR A 180 -15.49 -2.17 8.95
CA TYR A 180 -14.52 -1.50 8.11
C TYR A 180 -13.17 -1.59 8.81
N VAL A 181 -12.13 -2.01 8.08
CA VAL A 181 -10.82 -2.38 8.65
C VAL A 181 -9.67 -1.85 7.80
N MET A 182 -8.56 -1.62 8.45
CA MET A 182 -7.21 -1.61 7.91
C MET A 182 -6.45 -2.77 8.57
N ASP A 183 -5.42 -2.55 9.36
CA ASP A 183 -4.59 -3.61 9.96
C ASP A 183 -5.37 -4.57 10.89
N GLU A 184 -6.59 -4.20 11.36
CA GLU A 184 -7.45 -5.12 12.10
C GLU A 184 -7.89 -6.35 11.28
N VAL A 185 -7.74 -6.31 9.95
CA VAL A 185 -8.01 -7.45 9.07
C VAL A 185 -7.20 -8.67 9.46
N PHE A 186 -5.93 -8.51 9.84
CA PHE A 186 -5.05 -9.61 10.26
C PHE A 186 -5.70 -10.44 11.37
N GLY A 187 -5.99 -9.82 12.51
CA GLY A 187 -6.58 -10.54 13.65
C GLY A 187 -7.95 -11.16 13.36
N LYS A 188 -8.72 -10.59 12.43
CA LYS A 188 -10.04 -11.11 12.04
C LYS A 188 -9.94 -12.30 11.11
N MET A 189 -9.13 -12.20 10.05
CA MET A 189 -8.98 -13.27 9.05
C MET A 189 -8.17 -14.44 9.60
N GLU A 190 -7.05 -14.19 10.27
CA GLU A 190 -6.23 -15.22 10.92
C GLU A 190 -7.01 -15.98 12.00
N GLY A 191 -7.81 -15.26 12.77
CA GLY A 191 -8.65 -15.86 13.81
C GLY A 191 -9.90 -16.57 13.30
N GLY A 192 -10.18 -16.57 11.99
CA GLY A 192 -11.39 -17.16 11.42
C GLY A 192 -12.69 -16.45 11.84
N ASN A 193 -12.61 -15.17 12.17
CA ASN A 193 -13.73 -14.36 12.65
C ASN A 193 -14.47 -13.59 11.53
N ALA A 194 -14.10 -13.83 10.26
CA ALA A 194 -14.78 -13.32 9.08
C ALA A 194 -14.66 -14.34 7.94
N ALA A 195 -15.68 -14.39 7.08
CA ALA A 195 -15.69 -15.27 5.92
C ALA A 195 -14.92 -14.67 4.76
N VAL A 196 -15.08 -13.37 4.55
CA VAL A 196 -14.58 -12.64 3.38
C VAL A 196 -14.05 -11.26 3.80
N GLY A 197 -12.95 -10.86 3.17
CA GLY A 197 -12.41 -9.53 3.27
C GLY A 197 -11.77 -9.09 1.96
N THR A 198 -11.61 -7.80 1.79
CA THR A 198 -10.79 -7.26 0.70
C THR A 198 -9.54 -6.64 1.30
N TYR A 199 -8.37 -7.02 0.78
CA TYR A 199 -7.11 -6.47 1.25
C TYR A 199 -5.98 -6.66 0.22
N TYR A 200 -4.77 -6.29 0.59
CA TYR A 200 -3.61 -6.33 -0.29
C TYR A 200 -2.99 -7.73 -0.34
N TYR A 201 -2.41 -8.08 -1.47
CA TYR A 201 -1.88 -9.43 -1.71
C TYR A 201 -0.69 -9.77 -0.79
N GLY A 202 0.21 -8.80 -0.51
CA GLY A 202 1.33 -9.02 0.40
C GLY A 202 0.86 -9.40 1.81
N ASP A 203 -0.11 -8.66 2.34
CA ASP A 203 -0.68 -8.96 3.65
C ASP A 203 -1.41 -10.31 3.69
N TYR A 204 -2.06 -10.69 2.57
CA TYR A 204 -2.62 -12.05 2.46
C TYR A 204 -1.53 -13.13 2.61
N LEU A 205 -0.35 -12.93 2.01
CA LEU A 205 0.74 -13.90 2.11
C LEU A 205 1.21 -14.05 3.56
N THR A 206 1.28 -12.96 4.33
CA THR A 206 1.55 -12.99 5.77
C THR A 206 0.43 -13.70 6.54
N MET A 207 -0.84 -13.37 6.26
CA MET A 207 -1.99 -13.96 6.95
C MET A 207 -2.12 -15.47 6.71
N VAL A 208 -1.82 -15.95 5.49
CA VAL A 208 -1.97 -17.38 5.15
C VAL A 208 -0.95 -18.26 5.87
N GLU A 209 0.20 -17.73 6.29
CA GLU A 209 1.14 -18.44 7.14
C GLU A 209 0.52 -18.78 8.51
N ASN A 210 -0.27 -17.87 9.07
CA ASN A 210 -0.94 -18.04 10.35
C ASN A 210 -2.28 -18.79 10.23
N ASN A 211 -2.96 -18.69 9.08
CA ASN A 211 -4.21 -19.39 8.79
C ASN A 211 -4.22 -19.97 7.37
N PRO A 212 -3.82 -21.26 7.17
CA PRO A 212 -3.75 -21.88 5.84
C PRO A 212 -5.12 -22.12 5.20
N ASP A 213 -6.22 -21.91 5.93
CA ASP A 213 -7.57 -21.97 5.38
C ASP A 213 -7.94 -20.70 4.58
N LEU A 214 -7.09 -19.68 4.58
CA LEU A 214 -7.29 -18.49 3.76
C LEU A 214 -6.97 -18.77 2.29
N GLY A 215 -7.72 -18.13 1.40
CA GLY A 215 -7.49 -18.10 -0.03
C GLY A 215 -7.57 -16.67 -0.55
N PHE A 216 -7.02 -16.44 -1.73
CA PHE A 216 -7.03 -15.13 -2.39
C PHE A 216 -7.39 -15.30 -3.87
N TYR A 217 -8.13 -14.34 -4.42
CA TYR A 217 -8.29 -14.23 -5.86
C TYR A 217 -8.40 -12.76 -6.31
N ILE A 218 -8.03 -12.55 -7.57
CA ILE A 218 -8.25 -11.28 -8.26
C ILE A 218 -9.60 -11.38 -8.97
N PRO A 219 -10.56 -10.48 -8.68
CA PRO A 219 -11.87 -10.50 -9.34
C PRO A 219 -11.83 -10.27 -10.84
N GLU A 220 -12.75 -10.89 -11.57
CA GLU A 220 -12.83 -10.84 -13.05
C GLU A 220 -13.02 -9.41 -13.60
N GLU A 221 -13.67 -8.54 -12.84
CA GLU A 221 -13.88 -7.13 -13.19
C GLU A 221 -12.58 -6.32 -13.14
N GLY A 222 -11.51 -6.93 -12.66
CA GLY A 222 -10.21 -6.34 -12.44
C GLY A 222 -10.07 -5.63 -11.09
N THR A 223 -8.86 -5.21 -10.79
CA THR A 223 -8.51 -4.61 -9.51
C THR A 223 -7.60 -3.40 -9.66
N ASN A 224 -7.16 -2.84 -8.55
CA ASN A 224 -6.13 -1.81 -8.48
C ASN A 224 -4.74 -2.44 -8.37
N THR A 225 -3.79 -1.90 -9.14
CA THR A 225 -2.36 -2.07 -8.92
C THR A 225 -1.83 -0.71 -8.49
N TYR A 226 -1.11 -0.66 -7.39
CA TYR A 226 -0.58 0.57 -6.81
C TYR A 226 0.93 0.51 -6.66
N VAL A 227 1.55 1.68 -6.59
CA VAL A 227 2.95 1.86 -6.23
C VAL A 227 3.01 2.84 -5.07
N ASP A 228 3.67 2.43 -3.99
CA ASP A 228 4.04 3.32 -2.91
C ASP A 228 5.47 3.78 -3.12
N ALA A 229 5.73 5.06 -2.91
CA ALA A 229 7.06 5.60 -3.15
C ALA A 229 7.52 6.56 -2.04
N MET A 230 8.82 6.54 -1.80
CA MET A 230 9.47 7.40 -0.82
C MET A 230 9.61 8.82 -1.40
N CYS A 231 9.09 9.80 -0.67
CA CYS A 231 9.11 11.22 -1.02
C CYS A 231 9.67 12.05 0.12
N ILE A 232 10.28 13.18 -0.19
CA ILE A 232 10.74 14.16 0.81
C ILE A 232 9.77 15.33 0.84
N LEU A 233 9.31 15.69 2.04
CA LEU A 233 8.39 16.81 2.22
C LEU A 233 9.08 18.15 1.96
N LYS A 234 8.33 19.08 1.39
CA LYS A 234 8.82 20.43 1.15
C LYS A 234 9.20 21.12 2.46
N GLY A 235 10.42 21.67 2.49
CA GLY A 235 10.97 22.30 3.68
C GLY A 235 11.48 21.34 4.74
N ALA A 236 11.68 20.05 4.41
CA ALA A 236 12.31 19.07 5.28
C ALA A 236 13.66 19.59 5.80
N LYS A 237 13.85 19.52 7.12
CA LYS A 237 15.05 20.06 7.77
C LYS A 237 16.29 19.20 7.59
N ASN A 238 16.08 17.90 7.30
CA ASN A 238 17.16 16.92 7.22
C ASN A 238 17.21 16.27 5.82
N LYS A 239 17.09 17.07 4.75
CA LYS A 239 16.96 16.57 3.37
C LYS A 239 18.10 15.61 2.99
N GLU A 240 19.36 15.94 3.27
CA GLU A 240 20.50 15.05 2.96
C GLU A 240 20.43 13.73 3.72
N ASN A 241 19.99 13.74 4.99
CA ASN A 241 19.77 12.52 5.75
C ASN A 241 18.58 11.71 5.25
N ALA A 242 17.55 12.39 4.73
CA ALA A 242 16.40 11.76 4.10
C ALA A 242 16.79 11.07 2.78
N GLU A 243 17.60 11.71 1.95
CA GLU A 243 18.16 11.11 0.72
C GLU A 243 19.07 9.92 1.05
N ALA A 244 19.88 10.00 2.12
CA ALA A 244 20.68 8.88 2.59
C ALA A 244 19.81 7.70 3.06
N PHE A 245 18.69 7.97 3.75
CA PHE A 245 17.72 6.95 4.15
C PHE A 245 17.07 6.30 2.92
N ILE A 246 16.59 7.09 1.96
CA ILE A 246 15.99 6.58 0.72
C ILE A 246 17.02 5.72 -0.04
N ASN A 247 18.28 6.17 -0.13
CA ASN A 247 19.33 5.39 -0.77
C ASN A 247 19.58 4.06 -0.06
N TYR A 248 19.56 4.04 1.27
CA TYR A 248 19.74 2.81 2.04
C TYR A 248 18.58 1.84 1.82
N MET A 249 17.33 2.34 1.82
CA MET A 249 16.13 1.55 1.53
C MET A 249 16.16 0.91 0.12
N CYS A 250 16.90 1.50 -0.82
CA CYS A 250 17.15 0.95 -2.15
C CYS A 250 18.38 0.01 -2.20
N SER A 251 18.97 -0.38 -1.09
CA SER A 251 20.01 -1.40 -1.07
C SER A 251 19.43 -2.80 -1.12
N THR A 252 20.16 -3.74 -1.74
CA THR A 252 19.74 -5.15 -1.77
C THR A 252 19.49 -5.72 -0.37
N GLU A 253 20.36 -5.38 0.60
CA GLU A 253 20.25 -5.86 1.98
C GLU A 253 18.94 -5.40 2.65
N ALA A 254 18.63 -4.09 2.58
CA ALA A 254 17.39 -3.57 3.16
C ALA A 254 16.15 -4.06 2.39
N GLY A 255 16.24 -4.15 1.07
CA GLY A 255 15.15 -4.65 0.24
C GLY A 255 14.81 -6.10 0.51
N LEU A 256 15.81 -6.99 0.66
CA LEU A 256 15.60 -8.40 1.02
C LEU A 256 14.90 -8.53 2.37
N LYS A 257 15.40 -7.86 3.41
CA LYS A 257 14.78 -7.90 4.74
C LYS A 257 13.32 -7.45 4.70
N ASN A 258 13.04 -6.35 4.01
CA ASN A 258 11.66 -5.87 3.88
C ASN A 258 10.78 -6.88 3.13
N CYS A 259 11.23 -7.43 2.02
CA CYS A 259 10.43 -8.41 1.27
C CYS A 259 10.17 -9.70 2.06
N GLU A 260 11.16 -10.18 2.81
CA GLU A 260 11.02 -11.39 3.64
C GLU A 260 10.07 -11.17 4.83
N GLU A 261 9.97 -9.94 5.35
CA GLU A 261 9.09 -9.59 6.47
C GLU A 261 7.67 -9.28 6.01
N ILE A 262 7.51 -8.42 4.98
CA ILE A 262 6.20 -7.89 4.61
C ILE A 262 5.58 -8.50 3.34
N TRP A 263 6.31 -9.33 2.59
CA TRP A 263 5.84 -10.08 1.41
C TRP A 263 5.29 -9.21 0.26
N TYR A 264 5.67 -7.94 0.20
CA TYR A 264 5.31 -7.05 -0.91
C TYR A 264 6.31 -7.12 -2.05
N SER A 265 5.83 -6.86 -3.27
CA SER A 265 6.68 -6.84 -4.45
C SER A 265 7.63 -5.66 -4.44
N THR A 266 8.92 -5.96 -4.62
CA THR A 266 9.99 -4.96 -4.61
C THR A 266 10.18 -4.32 -5.98
N PRO A 267 10.53 -3.03 -6.04
CA PRO A 267 10.98 -2.38 -7.26
C PRO A 267 12.46 -2.67 -7.59
N LEU A 268 13.23 -3.30 -6.68
CA LEU A 268 14.68 -3.49 -6.82
C LEU A 268 14.98 -4.77 -7.61
N MET A 269 15.69 -4.63 -8.74
CA MET A 269 16.02 -5.77 -9.60
C MET A 269 16.98 -6.76 -8.90
N SER A 270 17.96 -6.27 -8.15
CA SER A 270 18.90 -7.10 -7.40
C SER A 270 18.21 -7.96 -6.34
N VAL A 271 17.20 -7.41 -5.66
CA VAL A 271 16.41 -8.14 -4.67
C VAL A 271 15.58 -9.25 -5.33
N ARG A 272 14.91 -8.95 -6.46
CA ARG A 272 14.11 -9.94 -7.21
C ARG A 272 14.93 -11.11 -7.71
N GLU A 273 16.22 -10.90 -8.01
CA GLU A 273 17.14 -11.98 -8.43
C GLU A 273 17.50 -12.93 -7.27
N GLU A 274 17.43 -12.46 -6.03
CA GLU A 274 17.79 -13.21 -4.82
C GLU A 274 16.58 -13.85 -4.10
N LEU A 275 15.36 -13.31 -4.32
CA LEU A 275 14.15 -13.85 -3.72
C LEU A 275 13.81 -15.24 -4.29
N ASP A 276 13.10 -16.04 -3.48
CA ASP A 276 12.47 -17.26 -3.95
C ASP A 276 11.49 -16.92 -5.10
N PRO A 277 11.50 -17.68 -6.22
CA PRO A 277 10.59 -17.46 -7.33
C PRO A 277 9.09 -17.48 -6.99
N GLU A 278 8.71 -18.00 -5.82
CA GLU A 278 7.34 -17.95 -5.32
C GLU A 278 6.99 -16.58 -4.69
N VAL A 279 8.01 -15.76 -4.39
CA VAL A 279 7.88 -14.44 -3.74
C VAL A 279 8.19 -13.30 -4.72
N ALA A 280 8.99 -13.56 -5.77
CA ALA A 280 9.53 -12.59 -6.73
C ALA A 280 8.50 -12.06 -7.74
#